data_adf2ced09f9695e7410a918f5e6526b5
#
_entry.id   adf2ced09f9695e7410a918f5e6526b5
#
_cell.length_a   1.000
_cell.length_b   1.000
_cell.length_c   1.000
_cell.angle_alpha   90.00
_cell.angle_beta   90.00
_cell.angle_gamma   90.00
#
_symmetry.space_group_name_H-M   'P 1'
#
loop_
_entity.id
_entity.type
_entity.pdbx_description
1 polymer ?
#
loop_
_entity_poly.entity_id
_entity_poly.type
_entity_poly.pdbx_seq_one_letter_code
_entity_poly.pdbx_strand_id
1 'polypeptide(L)'
;MAIINARSPYYVSITNAAISYATLDISIWSGSSASVATVNTSYSLKKYIQGTLTKVSFEISQLVRDDLDVNFDGNYTTSATSDGGAKWVKTIIKAFNSSNAQVGSTVTETNIAFDGYGYFEEGSSFTMANESLFTSEGDIFLPKFGDSNIAIYTGNNPTVLLKDITGATVDTSTFPSSVDSDKQIKYVSLYPELITNLGFDDDSDWNKQSNDVIEDGLLKFGGQVGSRYPNTFTPVTGTNYILNFTITEVNSGSLSVRDGVAGVNIAIINQVGDYSFEYTQTSTDINLVYFYSVSGFVGAMDNVSVKEVYDVSKITVSDSQGVANANVKQVQECKFKPHKVTFVNKNGVLDDMYFFKKSTDSMTTKRESYNANTIKADNTYSINQHNKREFNITANSMVKLSSGYLNESSNEKFKQLLLSCN
;
A
#
# COMPACT_ATOMS: atom_id res chain seq x y z
N MET A 1 -12.41 18.69 16.11
CA MET A 1 -12.13 18.45 14.69
C MET A 1 -12.75 17.11 14.34
N ALA A 2 -13.61 17.06 13.35
CA ALA A 2 -14.23 15.82 12.89
C ALA A 2 -13.42 15.21 11.72
N ILE A 3 -13.60 13.91 11.50
CA ILE A 3 -13.09 13.22 10.32
C ILE A 3 -14.26 13.10 9.33
N ILE A 4 -14.04 13.53 8.10
CA ILE A 4 -15.02 13.43 7.00
C ILE A 4 -14.71 12.17 6.21
N ASN A 5 -15.66 11.22 6.14
CA ASN A 5 -15.58 10.09 5.24
C ASN A 5 -16.26 10.45 3.92
N ALA A 6 -15.48 10.71 2.88
CA ALA A 6 -15.97 11.33 1.66
C ALA A 6 -16.86 10.43 0.79
N ARG A 7 -16.89 9.11 1.03
CA ARG A 7 -17.84 8.19 0.38
C ARG A 7 -19.15 8.03 1.15
N SER A 8 -19.30 8.72 2.29
CA SER A 8 -20.54 8.74 3.06
C SER A 8 -21.09 10.16 3.15
N PRO A 9 -22.41 10.37 3.21
CA PRO A 9 -22.97 11.69 3.30
C PRO A 9 -22.43 12.47 4.51
N TYR A 10 -21.93 13.66 4.29
CA TYR A 10 -21.48 14.58 5.34
C TYR A 10 -22.20 15.91 5.21
N TYR A 11 -22.91 16.31 6.28
CA TYR A 11 -23.75 17.49 6.28
C TYR A 11 -23.17 18.63 7.12
N VAL A 12 -22.99 19.80 6.51
CA VAL A 12 -22.76 21.06 7.22
C VAL A 12 -24.08 21.78 7.35
N SER A 13 -24.47 22.14 8.57
CA SER A 13 -25.80 22.67 8.84
C SER A 13 -25.75 23.91 9.71
N ILE A 14 -26.74 24.80 9.51
CA ILE A 14 -26.98 25.94 10.37
C ILE A 14 -28.47 26.05 10.70
N THR A 15 -28.77 26.39 11.95
CA THR A 15 -30.14 26.52 12.44
C THR A 15 -30.36 27.93 12.97
N ASN A 16 -31.43 28.60 12.52
CA ASN A 16 -31.86 29.86 13.06
C ASN A 16 -33.35 30.10 12.77
N ALA A 17 -34.12 30.60 13.72
CA ALA A 17 -35.58 30.80 13.57
C ALA A 17 -35.94 31.83 12.49
N ALA A 18 -35.06 32.78 12.20
CA ALA A 18 -35.28 33.83 11.21
C ALA A 18 -34.61 33.55 9.85
N ILE A 19 -34.11 32.32 9.65
CA ILE A 19 -33.37 31.94 8.42
C ILE A 19 -34.29 31.91 7.20
N SER A 20 -33.85 32.54 6.10
CA SER A 20 -34.49 32.40 4.78
C SER A 20 -33.57 31.64 3.80
N TYR A 21 -32.28 31.81 3.94
CA TYR A 21 -31.28 31.03 3.19
C TYR A 21 -29.95 30.97 3.95
N ALA A 22 -29.09 30.08 3.54
CA ALA A 22 -27.71 30.01 4.01
C ALA A 22 -26.73 30.04 2.83
N THR A 23 -25.52 30.52 3.10
CA THR A 23 -24.36 30.34 2.22
C THR A 23 -23.33 29.49 2.91
N LEU A 24 -22.64 28.66 2.13
CA LEU A 24 -21.55 27.81 2.58
C LEU A 24 -20.36 28.01 1.66
N ASP A 25 -19.26 28.48 2.22
CA ASP A 25 -17.95 28.52 1.55
C ASP A 25 -17.12 27.35 2.03
N ILE A 26 -16.55 26.60 1.08
CA ILE A 26 -15.72 25.43 1.31
C ILE A 26 -14.35 25.72 0.73
N SER A 27 -13.29 25.44 1.49
CA SER A 27 -11.90 25.49 1.02
C SER A 27 -11.24 24.14 1.30
N ILE A 28 -10.61 23.56 0.28
CA ILE A 28 -9.94 22.25 0.36
C ILE A 28 -8.48 22.43 0.00
N TRP A 29 -7.58 21.79 0.76
CA TRP A 29 -6.15 21.82 0.50
C TRP A 29 -5.44 20.56 1.00
N SER A 30 -4.27 20.30 0.41
CA SER A 30 -3.33 19.24 0.81
C SER A 30 -2.31 19.77 1.81
N GLY A 31 -1.60 18.85 2.43
CA GLY A 31 -0.47 19.13 3.31
C GLY A 31 -0.75 18.76 4.76
N SER A 32 0.28 18.92 5.58
CA SER A 32 0.27 18.49 6.99
C SER A 32 -0.37 19.49 7.95
N SER A 33 -0.72 20.69 7.49
CA SER A 33 -1.21 21.79 8.34
C SER A 33 -2.68 22.08 8.15
N ALA A 34 -3.42 22.20 9.25
CA ALA A 34 -4.78 22.74 9.30
C ALA A 34 -4.85 24.24 8.98
N SER A 35 -3.70 24.93 8.99
CA SER A 35 -3.59 26.32 8.60
C SER A 35 -3.42 26.45 7.11
N VAL A 36 -4.30 27.21 6.46
CA VAL A 36 -4.30 27.38 5.00
C VAL A 36 -3.08 28.16 4.56
N ALA A 37 -2.14 27.51 3.88
CA ALA A 37 -1.06 28.18 3.15
C ALA A 37 -1.50 28.47 1.70
N THR A 38 -2.12 27.49 1.05
CA THR A 38 -2.64 27.58 -0.32
C THR A 38 -3.88 26.72 -0.43
N VAL A 39 -5.00 27.29 -0.88
CA VAL A 39 -6.23 26.55 -1.15
C VAL A 39 -6.11 25.93 -2.53
N ASN A 40 -6.31 24.61 -2.63
CA ASN A 40 -6.31 23.89 -3.89
C ASN A 40 -7.63 24.09 -4.63
N THR A 41 -8.74 23.92 -3.91
CA THR A 41 -10.09 23.98 -4.47
C THR A 41 -11.01 24.75 -3.54
N SER A 42 -11.93 25.55 -4.08
CA SER A 42 -12.94 26.27 -3.31
C SER A 42 -14.30 26.21 -3.96
N TYR A 43 -15.34 26.13 -3.14
CA TYR A 43 -16.74 26.16 -3.56
C TYR A 43 -17.49 27.17 -2.73
N SER A 44 -18.48 27.87 -3.39
CA SER A 44 -19.46 28.70 -2.70
C SER A 44 -20.85 28.23 -3.07
N LEU A 45 -21.62 27.84 -2.09
CA LEU A 45 -22.96 27.29 -2.25
C LEU A 45 -23.98 28.17 -1.57
N LYS A 46 -25.19 28.25 -2.15
CA LYS A 46 -26.34 28.95 -1.56
C LYS A 46 -27.56 28.04 -1.58
N LYS A 47 -28.26 27.94 -0.44
CA LYS A 47 -29.48 27.15 -0.34
C LYS A 47 -30.56 27.90 0.42
N TYR A 48 -31.75 27.93 -0.13
CA TYR A 48 -32.93 28.52 0.49
C TYR A 48 -33.61 27.49 1.39
N ILE A 49 -34.26 28.00 2.42
CA ILE A 49 -35.10 27.20 3.31
C ILE A 49 -36.33 26.70 2.55
N GLN A 50 -36.84 25.56 2.94
CA GLN A 50 -38.08 25.00 2.41
C GLN A 50 -39.17 25.06 3.48
N GLY A 51 -40.32 25.69 3.17
CA GLY A 51 -41.45 25.81 4.06
C GLY A 51 -41.14 26.54 5.37
N THR A 52 -41.56 25.94 6.49
CA THR A 52 -41.37 26.46 7.85
C THR A 52 -40.15 25.94 8.59
N LEU A 53 -39.22 25.33 7.87
CA LEU A 53 -37.99 24.79 8.49
C LEU A 53 -37.13 25.93 9.05
N THR A 54 -36.38 25.65 10.11
CA THR A 54 -35.44 26.58 10.74
C THR A 54 -33.98 26.15 10.55
N LYS A 55 -33.74 25.11 9.73
CA LYS A 55 -32.44 24.51 9.48
C LYS A 55 -32.15 24.42 7.99
N VAL A 56 -30.95 24.79 7.59
CA VAL A 56 -30.41 24.56 6.24
C VAL A 56 -29.22 23.62 6.37
N SER A 57 -29.16 22.57 5.56
CA SER A 57 -28.08 21.59 5.52
C SER A 57 -27.54 21.47 4.08
N PHE A 58 -26.23 21.44 3.98
CA PHE A 58 -25.49 21.19 2.74
C PHE A 58 -24.81 19.83 2.87
N GLU A 59 -25.00 18.98 1.88
CA GLU A 59 -24.23 17.75 1.72
C GLU A 59 -22.97 18.11 0.92
N ILE A 60 -21.78 17.78 1.42
CA ILE A 60 -20.50 18.19 0.83
C ILE A 60 -19.56 17.03 0.49
N SER A 61 -19.92 15.80 0.80
CA SER A 61 -19.02 14.65 0.66
C SER A 61 -18.53 14.48 -0.77
N GLN A 62 -19.41 14.63 -1.77
CA GLN A 62 -19.04 14.49 -3.17
C GLN A 62 -18.02 15.56 -3.62
N LEU A 63 -18.20 16.80 -3.18
CA LEU A 63 -17.27 17.91 -3.51
C LEU A 63 -15.88 17.67 -2.91
N VAL A 64 -15.85 17.08 -1.70
CA VAL A 64 -14.59 16.74 -1.02
C VAL A 64 -13.94 15.55 -1.70
N ARG A 65 -14.74 14.56 -2.11
CA ARG A 65 -14.26 13.33 -2.76
C ARG A 65 -13.58 13.61 -4.10
N ASP A 66 -14.05 14.62 -4.86
CA ASP A 66 -13.48 14.99 -6.15
C ASP A 66 -12.00 15.46 -6.03
N ASP A 67 -11.56 15.87 -4.84
CA ASP A 67 -10.19 16.27 -4.53
C ASP A 67 -9.34 15.14 -3.89
N LEU A 68 -9.95 14.03 -3.47
CA LEU A 68 -9.27 12.91 -2.85
C LEU A 68 -8.80 11.93 -3.92
N ASP A 69 -7.53 11.51 -3.82
CA ASP A 69 -6.93 10.52 -4.70
C ASP A 69 -6.03 9.59 -3.89
N VAL A 70 -6.47 8.35 -3.69
CA VAL A 70 -5.69 7.32 -2.99
C VAL A 70 -4.92 6.54 -4.04
N ASN A 71 -3.67 6.92 -4.24
CA ASN A 71 -2.79 6.29 -5.20
C ASN A 71 -1.95 5.19 -4.56
N PHE A 72 -1.79 4.09 -5.28
CA PHE A 72 -0.85 3.02 -4.98
C PHE A 72 0.21 2.96 -6.08
N ASP A 73 1.43 3.36 -5.75
CA ASP A 73 2.59 3.34 -6.65
C ASP A 73 3.41 2.05 -6.56
N GLY A 74 2.92 1.07 -5.79
CA GLY A 74 3.60 -0.20 -5.54
C GLY A 74 4.58 -0.19 -4.37
N ASN A 75 4.86 0.96 -3.76
CA ASN A 75 5.90 1.09 -2.75
C ASN A 75 5.56 2.12 -1.65
N TYR A 76 4.45 1.92 -0.95
CA TYR A 76 4.15 2.75 0.21
C TYR A 76 4.95 2.30 1.43
N THR A 77 5.94 3.10 1.80
CA THR A 77 6.84 2.86 2.94
C THR A 77 6.43 3.70 4.16
N THR A 78 7.08 3.45 5.29
CA THR A 78 6.85 4.13 6.60
C THR A 78 6.87 5.65 6.58
N SER A 79 7.38 6.27 5.54
CA SER A 79 7.43 7.74 5.38
C SER A 79 6.47 8.28 4.33
N ALA A 80 5.70 7.43 3.66
CA ALA A 80 4.75 7.89 2.69
C ALA A 80 3.63 8.67 3.40
N THR A 81 3.67 9.97 3.27
CA THR A 81 2.50 10.80 3.41
C THR A 81 1.54 10.38 2.32
N SER A 82 0.31 10.04 2.66
CA SER A 82 -0.72 9.80 1.64
C SER A 82 -1.03 11.13 0.95
N ASP A 83 -0.19 11.52 0.00
CA ASP A 83 -0.39 12.72 -0.80
C ASP A 83 -1.65 12.56 -1.61
N GLY A 84 -2.75 12.91 -1.32
CA GLY A 84 -4.01 12.74 -2.03
C GLY A 84 -5.07 11.98 -1.24
N GLY A 85 -4.69 11.00 -0.42
CA GLY A 85 -5.61 10.22 0.42
C GLY A 85 -6.17 10.98 1.62
N ALA A 86 -5.61 12.15 1.96
CA ALA A 86 -6.09 13.03 3.03
C ALA A 86 -6.12 14.48 2.57
N LYS A 87 -7.22 15.20 2.86
CA LYS A 87 -7.39 16.62 2.54
C LYS A 87 -7.94 17.38 3.73
N TRP A 88 -7.46 18.60 3.93
CA TRP A 88 -8.07 19.54 4.84
C TRP A 88 -9.29 20.19 4.21
N VAL A 89 -10.36 20.33 4.98
CA VAL A 89 -11.62 20.92 4.56
C VAL A 89 -12.04 21.98 5.56
N LYS A 90 -12.04 23.24 5.14
CA LYS A 90 -12.58 24.35 5.93
C LYS A 90 -13.95 24.74 5.38
N THR A 91 -14.93 24.82 6.25
CA THR A 91 -16.28 25.25 5.95
C THR A 91 -16.62 26.52 6.70
N ILE A 92 -17.24 27.49 6.02
CA ILE A 92 -17.74 28.73 6.60
C ILE A 92 -19.22 28.83 6.21
N ILE A 93 -20.12 28.64 7.17
CA ILE A 93 -21.56 28.72 6.92
C ILE A 93 -22.17 29.95 7.60
N LYS A 94 -23.01 30.68 6.86
CA LYS A 94 -23.73 31.89 7.30
C LYS A 94 -25.21 31.76 6.99
N ALA A 95 -26.06 32.19 7.91
CA ALA A 95 -27.52 32.27 7.73
C ALA A 95 -27.96 33.71 7.46
N PHE A 96 -28.97 33.88 6.60
CA PHE A 96 -29.53 35.16 6.23
C PHE A 96 -31.06 35.12 6.27
N ASN A 97 -31.67 36.26 6.62
CA ASN A 97 -33.13 36.46 6.57
C ASN A 97 -33.61 36.90 5.17
N SER A 98 -34.90 37.11 5.03
CA SER A 98 -35.52 37.57 3.77
C SER A 98 -35.07 38.95 3.31
N SER A 99 -34.54 39.80 4.21
CA SER A 99 -33.96 41.10 3.91
C SER A 99 -32.48 41.08 3.59
N ASN A 100 -31.90 39.89 3.40
CA ASN A 100 -30.47 39.65 3.17
C ASN A 100 -29.55 40.07 4.34
N ALA A 101 -30.08 40.26 5.54
CA ALA A 101 -29.27 40.52 6.72
C ALA A 101 -28.81 39.15 7.33
N GLN A 102 -27.55 39.07 7.73
CA GLN A 102 -27.03 37.89 8.43
C GLN A 102 -27.76 37.74 9.78
N VAL A 103 -28.21 36.51 10.08
CA VAL A 103 -28.85 36.13 11.33
C VAL A 103 -28.03 35.05 12.02
N GLY A 104 -27.76 35.28 13.32
CA GLY A 104 -26.88 34.43 14.08
C GLY A 104 -25.38 34.59 13.75
N SER A 105 -24.58 33.79 14.35
CA SER A 105 -23.11 33.80 14.19
C SER A 105 -22.67 32.99 12.97
N THR A 106 -21.59 33.39 12.35
CA THR A 106 -20.88 32.56 11.35
C THR A 106 -20.32 31.33 12.05
N VAL A 107 -20.53 30.16 11.48
CA VAL A 107 -19.92 28.92 11.95
C VAL A 107 -18.76 28.58 11.01
N THR A 108 -17.58 28.39 11.59
CA THR A 108 -16.36 28.00 10.88
C THR A 108 -15.82 26.73 11.47
N GLU A 109 -15.61 25.73 10.63
CA GLU A 109 -15.02 24.45 11.04
C GLU A 109 -13.88 24.11 10.09
N THR A 110 -12.85 23.46 10.64
CA THR A 110 -11.76 22.86 9.87
C THR A 110 -11.68 21.40 10.24
N ASN A 111 -11.83 20.53 9.26
CA ASN A 111 -11.88 19.08 9.41
C ASN A 111 -10.87 18.43 8.47
N ILE A 112 -10.54 17.16 8.71
CA ILE A 112 -9.74 16.34 7.79
C ILE A 112 -10.67 15.34 7.10
N ALA A 113 -10.44 15.10 5.83
CA ALA A 113 -11.22 14.19 5.00
C ALA A 113 -10.36 13.04 4.49
N PHE A 114 -10.94 11.84 4.50
CA PHE A 114 -10.39 10.63 3.90
C PHE A 114 -11.40 10.03 2.93
N ASP A 115 -10.93 9.17 1.99
CA ASP A 115 -11.79 8.46 1.05
C ASP A 115 -12.48 7.22 1.70
N GLY A 116 -12.92 7.40 2.94
CA GLY A 116 -13.60 6.38 3.75
C GLY A 116 -15.12 6.33 3.50
N TYR A 117 -15.75 5.26 3.99
CA TYR A 117 -17.19 5.06 3.88
C TYR A 117 -17.78 4.34 5.11
N GLY A 118 -19.08 4.55 5.37
CA GLY A 118 -19.89 3.76 6.28
C GLY A 118 -20.83 2.83 5.52
N TYR A 119 -21.34 1.82 6.19
CA TYR A 119 -22.35 0.95 5.61
C TYR A 119 -23.76 1.55 5.78
N PHE A 120 -24.61 1.33 4.80
CA PHE A 120 -25.98 1.79 4.84
C PHE A 120 -26.76 1.23 6.05
N GLU A 121 -26.44 0.00 6.43
CA GLU A 121 -27.05 -0.70 7.57
C GLU A 121 -26.73 -0.04 8.93
N GLU A 122 -25.69 0.78 9.01
CA GLU A 122 -25.34 1.52 10.24
C GLU A 122 -26.32 2.67 10.53
N GLY A 123 -27.16 3.06 9.57
CA GLY A 123 -28.30 3.97 9.73
C GLY A 123 -27.94 5.43 10.06
N SER A 124 -26.66 5.77 10.10
CA SER A 124 -26.17 7.11 10.39
C SER A 124 -24.95 7.44 9.51
N SER A 125 -24.60 8.72 9.43
CA SER A 125 -23.30 9.10 8.89
C SER A 125 -22.24 8.42 9.74
N PHE A 126 -21.42 7.58 9.11
CA PHE A 126 -20.30 6.94 9.78
C PHE A 126 -19.37 8.02 10.34
N THR A 127 -19.22 8.02 11.64
CA THR A 127 -18.23 8.85 12.31
C THR A 127 -17.06 7.93 12.65
N MET A 128 -15.92 8.15 12.04
CA MET A 128 -14.71 7.43 12.36
C MET A 128 -14.40 7.65 13.85
N ALA A 129 -14.19 6.58 14.58
CA ALA A 129 -13.67 6.69 15.93
C ALA A 129 -12.32 7.41 15.89
N ASN A 130 -11.98 8.14 16.95
CA ASN A 130 -10.66 8.79 17.09
C ASN A 130 -9.57 7.74 17.37
N GLU A 131 -9.56 6.68 16.58
CA GLU A 131 -8.55 5.64 16.68
C GLU A 131 -7.37 6.01 15.81
N SER A 132 -6.18 5.68 16.26
CA SER A 132 -4.95 5.88 15.50
C SER A 132 -4.61 4.70 14.60
N LEU A 133 -5.25 3.55 14.78
CA LEU A 133 -5.07 2.36 13.95
C LEU A 133 -6.18 2.29 12.89
N PHE A 134 -5.81 2.39 11.62
CA PHE A 134 -6.74 2.46 10.49
C PHE A 134 -6.79 1.19 9.64
N THR A 135 -6.23 0.09 10.12
CA THR A 135 -6.38 -1.21 9.45
C THR A 135 -7.81 -1.73 9.53
N SER A 136 -8.19 -2.62 8.63
CA SER A 136 -9.47 -3.33 8.71
C SER A 136 -9.55 -4.18 9.97
N GLU A 137 -10.74 -4.35 10.50
CA GLU A 137 -11.00 -5.23 11.64
C GLU A 137 -10.59 -6.68 11.36
N GLY A 138 -10.15 -7.39 12.38
CA GLY A 138 -9.78 -8.79 12.34
C GLY A 138 -8.27 -9.05 12.44
N ASP A 139 -7.92 -10.33 12.29
CA ASP A 139 -6.52 -10.76 12.33
C ASP A 139 -5.80 -10.40 11.01
N ILE A 140 -4.53 -10.00 11.12
CA ILE A 140 -3.65 -9.77 9.98
C ILE A 140 -2.92 -11.07 9.68
N PHE A 141 -3.21 -11.68 8.54
CA PHE A 141 -2.56 -12.91 8.11
C PHE A 141 -1.43 -12.59 7.12
N LEU A 142 -0.22 -13.03 7.45
CA LEU A 142 0.98 -12.82 6.64
C LEU A 142 1.65 -14.17 6.32
N PRO A 143 2.33 -14.31 5.17
CA PRO A 143 3.33 -15.36 5.02
C PRO A 143 4.42 -15.19 6.09
N LYS A 144 5.14 -16.25 6.42
CA LYS A 144 6.28 -16.13 7.32
C LYS A 144 7.24 -15.05 6.80
N PHE A 145 7.45 -13.99 7.58
CA PHE A 145 8.23 -12.79 7.22
C PHE A 145 7.73 -12.05 5.96
N GLY A 146 6.46 -12.22 5.62
CA GLY A 146 5.81 -11.45 4.56
C GLY A 146 5.66 -9.98 4.96
N ASP A 147 5.92 -9.08 4.02
CA ASP A 147 5.73 -7.65 4.23
C ASP A 147 4.25 -7.27 4.28
N SER A 148 3.90 -6.34 5.15
CA SER A 148 2.62 -5.66 5.14
C SER A 148 2.76 -4.28 5.76
N ASN A 149 1.91 -3.36 5.33
CA ASN A 149 1.90 -2.00 5.84
C ASN A 149 0.62 -1.74 6.62
N ILE A 150 0.78 -1.16 7.79
CA ILE A 150 -0.31 -0.85 8.71
C ILE A 150 -0.51 0.65 8.74
N ALA A 151 -1.69 1.09 8.33
CA ALA A 151 -2.04 2.51 8.32
C ALA A 151 -2.31 3.02 9.74
N ILE A 152 -1.71 4.16 10.07
CA ILE A 152 -1.82 4.83 11.36
C ILE A 152 -2.12 6.30 11.16
N TYR A 153 -3.09 6.81 11.92
CA TYR A 153 -3.38 8.23 11.95
C TYR A 153 -2.53 8.94 13.01
N THR A 154 -1.74 9.92 12.61
CA THR A 154 -0.73 10.55 13.48
C THR A 154 -1.24 11.75 14.28
N GLY A 155 -2.50 12.11 14.18
CA GLY A 155 -3.08 13.28 14.87
C GLY A 155 -3.07 13.22 16.40
N ASN A 156 -2.80 12.06 17.00
CA ASN A 156 -2.93 11.78 18.43
C ASN A 156 -1.64 11.31 19.11
N ASN A 157 -0.46 11.53 18.53
CA ASN A 157 0.83 11.03 19.05
C ASN A 157 0.87 9.51 19.23
N PRO A 158 0.56 8.70 18.23
CA PRO A 158 0.56 7.27 18.43
C PRO A 158 1.96 6.72 18.65
N THR A 159 2.05 5.76 19.57
CA THR A 159 3.19 4.87 19.74
C THR A 159 2.77 3.48 19.28
N VAL A 160 3.53 2.90 18.37
CA VAL A 160 3.29 1.55 17.86
C VAL A 160 4.29 0.60 18.46
N LEU A 161 3.77 -0.45 19.09
CA LEU A 161 4.57 -1.53 19.68
C LEU A 161 4.28 -2.81 18.89
N LEU A 162 5.30 -3.38 18.30
CA LEU A 162 5.25 -4.74 17.77
C LEU A 162 5.61 -5.70 18.90
N LYS A 163 4.74 -6.68 19.16
CA LYS A 163 4.87 -7.62 20.28
C LYS A 163 4.91 -9.05 19.79
N ASP A 164 5.71 -9.86 20.44
CA ASP A 164 5.76 -11.30 20.22
C ASP A 164 4.59 -12.04 20.91
N ILE A 165 4.58 -13.37 20.81
CA ILE A 165 3.54 -14.22 21.41
C ILE A 165 3.56 -14.16 22.96
N THR A 166 4.67 -13.79 23.58
CA THR A 166 4.78 -13.63 25.05
C THR A 166 4.30 -12.26 25.51
N GLY A 167 4.08 -11.33 24.59
CA GLY A 167 3.74 -9.93 24.84
C GLY A 167 4.95 -9.02 25.02
N ALA A 168 6.17 -9.53 24.84
CA ALA A 168 7.37 -8.73 24.83
C ALA A 168 7.41 -7.83 23.58
N THR A 169 7.91 -6.60 23.74
CA THR A 169 8.07 -5.67 22.63
C THR A 169 9.31 -6.03 21.84
N VAL A 170 9.15 -6.30 20.55
CA VAL A 170 10.23 -6.62 19.62
C VAL A 170 10.65 -5.41 18.80
N ASP A 171 9.73 -4.46 18.56
CA ASP A 171 10.03 -3.19 17.91
C ASP A 171 9.09 -2.08 18.37
N THR A 172 9.53 -0.84 18.27
CA THR A 172 8.77 0.37 18.69
C THR A 172 8.93 1.49 17.67
N SER A 173 7.81 2.01 17.19
CA SER A 173 7.75 3.23 16.38
C SER A 173 6.95 4.30 17.11
N THR A 174 7.49 5.51 17.17
CA THR A 174 6.83 6.67 17.77
C THR A 174 6.63 7.75 16.73
N PHE A 175 5.40 8.24 16.64
CA PHE A 175 5.03 9.32 15.72
C PHE A 175 4.65 10.55 16.56
N PRO A 176 5.61 11.45 16.82
CA PRO A 176 5.29 12.69 17.54
C PRO A 176 4.36 13.54 16.69
N SER A 177 3.23 13.99 17.25
CA SER A 177 2.44 15.03 16.63
C SER A 177 2.89 16.37 17.18
N SER A 178 3.41 17.22 16.37
CA SER A 178 3.43 18.65 16.63
C SER A 178 2.08 19.21 16.23
N VAL A 179 1.38 19.73 17.14
CA VAL A 179 -0.02 20.17 17.24
C VAL A 179 -0.86 20.33 15.95
N ASP A 180 -0.33 20.68 14.81
CA ASP A 180 -1.10 20.83 13.55
C ASP A 180 -0.36 20.36 12.29
N SER A 181 0.91 19.99 12.40
CA SER A 181 1.75 19.72 11.23
C SER A 181 1.76 18.26 10.76
N ASP A 182 1.31 17.30 11.59
CA ASP A 182 1.48 15.87 11.31
C ASP A 182 0.18 15.05 11.34
N LYS A 183 -0.98 15.70 11.20
CA LYS A 183 -2.27 15.01 11.07
C LYS A 183 -2.41 14.39 9.69
N GLN A 184 -1.83 13.22 9.53
CA GLN A 184 -1.78 12.51 8.25
C GLN A 184 -1.79 11.00 8.49
N ILE A 185 -2.04 10.25 7.44
CA ILE A 185 -1.87 8.80 7.46
C ILE A 185 -0.39 8.51 7.23
N LYS A 186 0.17 7.67 8.10
CA LYS A 186 1.48 7.04 7.92
C LYS A 186 1.34 5.53 7.97
N TYR A 187 2.29 4.85 7.38
CA TYR A 187 2.31 3.39 7.36
C TYR A 187 3.49 2.88 8.17
N VAL A 188 3.24 1.89 9.01
CA VAL A 188 4.27 1.10 9.69
C VAL A 188 4.42 -0.20 8.91
N SER A 189 5.60 -0.43 8.39
CA SER A 189 5.90 -1.66 7.66
C SER A 189 6.23 -2.80 8.63
N LEU A 190 5.57 -3.93 8.45
CA LEU A 190 5.98 -5.21 9.04
C LEU A 190 6.97 -5.87 8.08
N TYR A 191 8.12 -6.28 8.59
CA TYR A 191 9.20 -6.91 7.81
C TYR A 191 9.58 -6.08 6.57
N PRO A 192 9.96 -4.80 6.73
CA PRO A 192 10.32 -3.96 5.61
C PRO A 192 11.53 -4.55 4.87
N GLU A 193 11.60 -4.27 3.57
CA GLU A 193 12.80 -4.56 2.81
C GLU A 193 13.94 -3.65 3.27
N LEU A 194 15.13 -4.21 3.49
CA LEU A 194 16.28 -3.49 4.04
C LEU A 194 17.24 -3.01 2.96
N ILE A 195 17.10 -3.49 1.74
CA ILE A 195 17.93 -3.11 0.60
C ILE A 195 17.08 -2.50 -0.51
N THR A 196 17.69 -1.75 -1.38
CA THR A 196 17.08 -1.15 -2.57
C THR A 196 17.55 -1.86 -3.83
N ASN A 197 16.92 -1.57 -4.97
CA ASN A 197 17.28 -2.15 -6.28
C ASN A 197 17.31 -3.70 -6.27
N LEU A 198 16.22 -4.30 -5.79
CA LEU A 198 16.06 -5.74 -5.59
C LEU A 198 16.12 -6.55 -6.89
N GLY A 199 15.60 -5.98 -7.96
CA GLY A 199 15.49 -6.58 -9.29
C GLY A 199 16.53 -6.06 -10.27
N PHE A 200 17.56 -5.37 -9.79
CA PHE A 200 18.64 -4.83 -10.64
C PHE A 200 18.13 -3.98 -11.81
N ASP A 201 17.19 -3.08 -11.52
CA ASP A 201 16.57 -2.20 -12.51
C ASP A 201 17.57 -1.19 -13.12
N ASP A 202 18.58 -0.82 -12.34
CA ASP A 202 19.67 0.05 -12.75
C ASP A 202 21.02 -0.36 -12.12
N ASP A 203 22.10 0.36 -12.43
CA ASP A 203 23.44 0.07 -11.96
C ASP A 203 23.78 0.71 -10.59
N SER A 204 22.79 1.21 -9.87
CA SER A 204 22.93 1.81 -8.55
C SER A 204 22.88 0.79 -7.42
N ASP A 205 23.24 1.23 -6.22
CA ASP A 205 23.03 0.53 -4.94
C ASP A 205 23.77 -0.80 -4.75
N TRP A 206 24.54 -1.25 -5.75
CA TRP A 206 25.30 -2.48 -5.67
C TRP A 206 26.80 -2.27 -5.87
N ASN A 207 27.61 -2.81 -4.97
CA ASN A 207 29.04 -2.97 -5.19
C ASN A 207 29.28 -4.25 -5.99
N LYS A 208 30.00 -4.13 -7.11
CA LYS A 208 30.27 -5.23 -8.04
C LYS A 208 31.71 -5.23 -8.51
N GLN A 209 32.16 -6.32 -9.12
CA GLN A 209 33.49 -6.41 -9.73
C GLN A 209 33.45 -5.80 -11.14
N SER A 210 34.62 -5.44 -11.66
CA SER A 210 34.76 -4.72 -12.93
C SER A 210 34.23 -5.48 -14.16
N ASN A 211 34.14 -6.81 -14.08
CA ASN A 211 33.63 -7.66 -15.16
C ASN A 211 32.14 -8.00 -14.99
N ASP A 212 31.50 -7.52 -13.92
CA ASP A 212 30.09 -7.76 -13.70
C ASP A 212 29.28 -6.65 -14.36
N VAL A 213 28.08 -6.99 -14.83
CA VAL A 213 27.15 -6.06 -15.48
C VAL A 213 25.78 -6.19 -14.86
N ILE A 214 25.10 -5.07 -14.62
CA ILE A 214 23.66 -5.05 -14.36
C ILE A 214 22.98 -4.66 -15.66
N GLU A 215 22.22 -5.58 -16.23
CA GLU A 215 21.45 -5.38 -17.45
C GLU A 215 20.28 -6.37 -17.54
N ASP A 216 19.22 -5.99 -18.22
CA ASP A 216 18.00 -6.79 -18.38
C ASP A 216 17.35 -7.21 -17.05
N GLY A 217 17.49 -6.41 -15.98
CA GLY A 217 16.98 -6.75 -14.65
C GLY A 217 17.79 -7.86 -13.95
N LEU A 218 19.07 -8.05 -14.27
CA LEU A 218 19.91 -9.12 -13.72
C LEU A 218 21.29 -8.59 -13.33
N LEU A 219 21.82 -9.07 -12.20
CA LEU A 219 23.25 -8.98 -11.93
C LEU A 219 23.96 -10.16 -12.58
N LYS A 220 24.73 -9.91 -13.65
CA LYS A 220 25.52 -10.89 -14.40
C LYS A 220 26.96 -10.91 -13.90
N PHE A 221 27.43 -12.08 -13.49
CA PHE A 221 28.78 -12.31 -12.96
C PHE A 221 29.75 -12.65 -14.07
N GLY A 222 30.80 -11.84 -14.21
CA GLY A 222 31.82 -11.97 -15.26
C GLY A 222 33.00 -12.88 -14.91
N GLY A 223 32.87 -13.77 -13.92
CA GLY A 223 33.91 -14.74 -13.58
C GLY A 223 35.05 -14.19 -12.71
N GLN A 224 35.00 -12.93 -12.31
CA GLN A 224 36.02 -12.35 -11.44
C GLN A 224 35.84 -12.80 -9.99
N VAL A 225 36.90 -13.20 -9.33
CA VAL A 225 36.91 -13.51 -7.89
C VAL A 225 36.74 -12.20 -7.10
N GLY A 226 35.82 -12.21 -6.13
CA GLY A 226 35.53 -11.06 -5.29
C GLY A 226 34.11 -11.00 -4.81
N SER A 227 33.78 -9.98 -4.02
CA SER A 227 32.49 -9.81 -3.36
C SER A 227 31.60 -8.86 -4.14
N ARG A 228 30.27 -9.12 -4.08
CA ARG A 228 29.17 -8.23 -4.50
C ARG A 228 28.25 -8.08 -3.32
N TYR A 229 27.80 -6.87 -3.06
CA TYR A 229 26.96 -6.57 -1.91
C TYR A 229 26.14 -5.28 -2.13
N PRO A 230 24.96 -5.16 -1.52
CA PRO A 230 24.19 -3.92 -1.55
C PRO A 230 24.85 -2.83 -0.70
N ASN A 231 24.82 -1.58 -1.16
CA ASN A 231 25.43 -0.42 -0.49
C ASN A 231 24.50 0.30 0.48
N THR A 232 23.23 -0.08 0.52
CA THR A 232 22.14 0.74 1.08
C THR A 232 21.77 0.40 2.51
N PHE A 233 22.37 -0.64 3.08
CA PHE A 233 22.01 -1.12 4.42
C PHE A 233 23.24 -1.53 5.24
N THR A 234 23.24 -1.17 6.53
CA THR A 234 24.26 -1.59 7.49
C THR A 234 23.67 -2.61 8.47
N PRO A 235 24.13 -3.87 8.48
CA PRO A 235 23.62 -4.90 9.37
C PRO A 235 24.04 -4.66 10.83
N VAL A 236 23.25 -5.21 11.75
CA VAL A 236 23.51 -5.19 13.19
C VAL A 236 23.97 -6.58 13.64
N THR A 237 25.15 -6.66 14.25
CA THR A 237 25.68 -7.93 14.79
C THR A 237 24.74 -8.50 15.86
N GLY A 238 24.46 -9.81 15.79
CA GLY A 238 23.54 -10.52 16.67
C GLY A 238 22.09 -10.51 16.22
N THR A 239 21.74 -9.74 15.19
CA THR A 239 20.41 -9.70 14.60
C THR A 239 20.22 -10.83 13.59
N ASN A 240 19.02 -11.40 13.58
CA ASN A 240 18.62 -12.42 12.63
C ASN A 240 18.04 -11.78 11.36
N TYR A 241 18.46 -12.29 10.21
CA TYR A 241 17.99 -11.87 8.92
C TYR A 241 17.51 -13.05 8.08
N ILE A 242 16.59 -12.79 7.14
CA ILE A 242 16.27 -13.69 6.05
C ILE A 242 16.75 -13.08 4.74
N LEU A 243 17.53 -13.87 3.99
CA LEU A 243 18.01 -13.55 2.66
C LEU A 243 17.32 -14.42 1.64
N ASN A 244 16.68 -13.80 0.66
CA ASN A 244 16.11 -14.49 -0.51
C ASN A 244 16.78 -13.96 -1.78
N PHE A 245 16.99 -14.84 -2.76
CA PHE A 245 17.46 -14.46 -4.10
C PHE A 245 17.20 -15.59 -5.10
N THR A 246 17.23 -15.27 -6.38
CA THR A 246 17.10 -16.22 -7.48
C THR A 246 18.39 -16.28 -8.27
N ILE A 247 18.94 -17.48 -8.48
CA ILE A 247 19.99 -17.70 -9.49
C ILE A 247 19.33 -18.14 -10.76
N THR A 248 19.39 -17.30 -11.78
CA THR A 248 18.73 -17.52 -13.09
C THR A 248 19.62 -18.25 -14.07
N GLU A 249 20.94 -18.18 -13.88
CA GLU A 249 21.93 -18.80 -14.78
C GLU A 249 23.18 -19.21 -14.02
N VAL A 250 23.71 -20.40 -14.33
CA VAL A 250 25.01 -20.91 -13.85
C VAL A 250 25.76 -21.50 -15.02
N ASN A 251 26.85 -20.86 -15.44
CA ASN A 251 27.69 -21.31 -16.55
C ASN A 251 28.98 -21.99 -16.04
N SER A 252 29.55 -21.49 -14.93
CA SER A 252 30.70 -22.10 -14.28
C SER A 252 30.93 -21.60 -12.86
N GLY A 253 31.68 -22.33 -12.07
CA GLY A 253 32.14 -21.94 -10.73
C GLY A 253 31.07 -22.08 -9.66
N SER A 254 31.29 -21.44 -8.51
CA SER A 254 30.36 -21.42 -7.38
C SER A 254 30.35 -20.05 -6.71
N LEU A 255 29.21 -19.70 -6.14
CA LEU A 255 28.95 -18.47 -5.41
C LEU A 255 28.85 -18.81 -3.91
N SER A 256 29.70 -18.24 -3.07
CA SER A 256 29.63 -18.32 -1.63
C SER A 256 28.83 -17.15 -1.09
N VAL A 257 27.77 -17.41 -0.36
CA VAL A 257 26.96 -16.41 0.36
C VAL A 257 27.50 -16.31 1.78
N ARG A 258 27.86 -15.09 2.22
CA ARG A 258 28.52 -14.85 3.52
C ARG A 258 27.87 -13.69 4.27
N ASP A 259 28.02 -13.68 5.59
CA ASP A 259 27.53 -12.59 6.47
C ASP A 259 28.55 -11.44 6.65
N GLY A 260 29.53 -11.32 5.77
CA GLY A 260 30.59 -10.30 5.77
C GLY A 260 31.79 -10.72 4.94
N VAL A 261 32.78 -9.85 4.75
CA VAL A 261 34.00 -10.12 3.95
C VAL A 261 34.79 -11.30 4.51
N ALA A 262 35.00 -11.29 5.82
CA ALA A 262 35.67 -12.38 6.56
C ALA A 262 34.66 -13.28 7.31
N GLY A 263 33.37 -13.12 6.99
CA GLY A 263 32.28 -13.75 7.72
C GLY A 263 32.08 -15.23 7.43
N VAL A 264 31.10 -15.78 8.11
CA VAL A 264 30.72 -17.19 8.01
C VAL A 264 30.01 -17.46 6.69
N ASN A 265 30.31 -18.58 6.05
CA ASN A 265 29.56 -19.02 4.88
C ASN A 265 28.14 -19.40 5.30
N ILE A 266 27.14 -18.72 4.77
CA ILE A 266 25.72 -19.08 4.89
C ILE A 266 25.43 -20.25 3.95
N ALA A 267 25.89 -20.16 2.70
CA ALA A 267 25.66 -21.17 1.68
C ALA A 267 26.72 -21.13 0.56
N ILE A 268 26.82 -22.24 -0.18
CA ILE A 268 27.57 -22.30 -1.46
C ILE A 268 26.57 -22.71 -2.56
N ILE A 269 26.47 -21.89 -3.59
CA ILE A 269 25.51 -22.02 -4.67
C ILE A 269 26.23 -22.36 -5.97
N ASN A 270 25.76 -23.41 -6.66
CA ASN A 270 26.29 -23.85 -7.95
C ASN A 270 25.20 -24.35 -8.92
N GLN A 271 23.94 -24.03 -8.63
CA GLN A 271 22.78 -24.40 -9.45
C GLN A 271 21.81 -23.23 -9.58
N VAL A 272 20.99 -23.27 -10.62
CA VAL A 272 19.87 -22.36 -10.79
C VAL A 272 18.76 -22.68 -9.79
N GLY A 273 18.03 -21.68 -9.34
CA GLY A 273 16.90 -21.85 -8.42
C GLY A 273 16.66 -20.66 -7.53
N ASP A 274 15.57 -20.75 -6.77
CA ASP A 274 15.21 -19.80 -5.72
C ASP A 274 15.82 -20.27 -4.40
N TYR A 275 16.46 -19.34 -3.70
CA TYR A 275 17.15 -19.60 -2.44
C TYR A 275 16.59 -18.73 -1.33
N SER A 276 16.48 -19.32 -0.13
CA SER A 276 16.04 -18.63 1.09
C SER A 276 16.84 -19.14 2.28
N PHE A 277 17.50 -18.21 2.99
CA PHE A 277 18.35 -18.54 4.15
C PHE A 277 18.02 -17.61 5.32
N GLU A 278 17.71 -18.20 6.48
CA GLU A 278 17.72 -17.48 7.74
C GLU A 278 19.16 -17.58 8.32
N TYR A 279 19.72 -16.45 8.78
CA TYR A 279 21.05 -16.42 9.39
C TYR A 279 21.12 -15.36 10.48
N THR A 280 22.04 -15.53 11.43
CA THR A 280 22.37 -14.49 12.42
C THR A 280 23.61 -13.78 11.97
N GLN A 281 23.57 -12.45 11.92
CA GLN A 281 24.72 -11.62 11.58
C GLN A 281 25.80 -11.81 12.64
N THR A 282 26.94 -12.36 12.28
CA THR A 282 28.09 -12.55 13.19
C THR A 282 29.22 -11.58 12.90
N SER A 283 29.36 -11.13 11.67
CA SER A 283 30.38 -10.18 11.25
C SER A 283 30.07 -8.77 11.76
N THR A 284 31.11 -8.04 12.10
CA THR A 284 31.07 -6.61 12.42
C THR A 284 31.28 -5.73 11.18
N ASP A 285 31.35 -6.33 9.99
CA ASP A 285 31.46 -5.60 8.73
C ASP A 285 30.25 -4.70 8.53
N ILE A 286 30.52 -3.51 8.01
CA ILE A 286 29.46 -2.49 7.79
C ILE A 286 28.53 -2.82 6.62
N ASN A 287 28.86 -3.84 5.82
CA ASN A 287 28.07 -4.27 4.69
C ASN A 287 27.32 -5.56 5.02
N LEU A 288 26.14 -5.68 4.47
CA LEU A 288 25.27 -6.82 4.61
C LEU A 288 25.88 -8.06 3.91
N VAL A 289 25.10 -9.00 3.52
CA VAL A 289 25.45 -10.23 2.85
C VAL A 289 26.39 -10.01 1.66
N TYR A 290 27.45 -10.81 1.60
CA TYR A 290 28.38 -10.86 0.49
C TYR A 290 28.14 -12.07 -0.40
N PHE A 291 27.93 -11.80 -1.68
CA PHE A 291 27.96 -12.81 -2.73
C PHE A 291 29.39 -12.89 -3.27
N TYR A 292 30.14 -13.88 -2.79
CA TYR A 292 31.55 -14.04 -3.09
C TYR A 292 31.79 -15.12 -4.14
N SER A 293 32.33 -14.75 -5.28
CA SER A 293 32.77 -15.70 -6.29
C SER A 293 34.07 -16.35 -5.88
N VAL A 294 34.00 -17.64 -5.52
CA VAL A 294 35.17 -18.39 -5.00
C VAL A 294 36.11 -18.84 -6.12
N SER A 295 35.56 -19.33 -7.22
CA SER A 295 36.30 -19.99 -8.30
C SER A 295 35.91 -19.45 -9.68
N GLY A 296 35.69 -18.12 -9.77
CA GLY A 296 35.32 -17.52 -11.03
C GLY A 296 33.87 -17.87 -11.44
N PHE A 297 32.90 -17.64 -10.56
CA PHE A 297 31.48 -17.86 -10.86
C PHE A 297 31.06 -17.02 -12.06
N VAL A 298 30.51 -17.67 -13.08
CA VAL A 298 29.86 -17.07 -14.25
C VAL A 298 28.40 -17.49 -14.24
N GLY A 299 27.49 -16.52 -14.18
CA GLY A 299 26.05 -16.76 -14.08
C GLY A 299 25.30 -15.47 -13.86
N ALA A 300 24.01 -15.55 -13.51
CA ALA A 300 23.16 -14.41 -13.27
C ALA A 300 22.28 -14.57 -12.03
N MET A 301 21.98 -13.46 -11.37
CA MET A 301 21.19 -13.38 -10.14
C MET A 301 20.12 -12.30 -10.25
N ASP A 302 19.00 -12.52 -9.59
CA ASP A 302 17.83 -11.64 -9.55
C ASP A 302 17.11 -11.71 -8.19
N ASN A 303 16.18 -10.78 -7.95
CA ASN A 303 15.22 -10.78 -6.84
C ASN A 303 15.88 -10.93 -5.46
N VAL A 304 16.92 -10.16 -5.19
CA VAL A 304 17.58 -10.18 -3.88
C VAL A 304 16.74 -9.42 -2.87
N SER A 305 16.44 -10.04 -1.75
CA SER A 305 15.64 -9.48 -0.66
C SER A 305 16.29 -9.79 0.67
N VAL A 306 16.40 -8.80 1.54
CA VAL A 306 16.92 -8.97 2.91
C VAL A 306 15.98 -8.30 3.89
N LYS A 307 15.53 -9.08 4.89
CA LYS A 307 14.63 -8.59 5.94
C LYS A 307 15.13 -8.99 7.31
N GLU A 308 14.88 -8.15 8.30
CA GLU A 308 15.11 -8.53 9.70
C GLU A 308 14.05 -9.55 10.13
N VAL A 309 14.48 -10.56 10.89
CA VAL A 309 13.63 -11.64 11.39
C VAL A 309 13.30 -11.39 12.84
N TYR A 310 12.05 -11.13 13.12
CA TYR A 310 11.49 -11.09 14.47
C TYR A 310 10.09 -11.68 14.46
N ASP A 311 9.66 -12.25 15.59
CA ASP A 311 8.31 -12.81 15.70
C ASP A 311 7.33 -11.73 16.14
N VAL A 312 6.37 -11.37 15.29
CA VAL A 312 5.26 -10.49 15.64
C VAL A 312 3.99 -11.30 15.73
N SER A 313 3.30 -11.21 16.85
CA SER A 313 1.97 -11.78 17.05
C SER A 313 0.89 -10.73 17.29
N LYS A 314 1.29 -9.50 17.65
CA LYS A 314 0.37 -8.42 17.99
C LYS A 314 0.97 -7.06 17.70
N ILE A 315 0.16 -6.18 17.15
CA ILE A 315 0.43 -4.75 17.03
C ILE A 315 -0.42 -4.04 18.07
N THR A 316 0.20 -3.17 18.84
CA THR A 316 -0.48 -2.31 19.80
C THR A 316 -0.19 -0.86 19.44
N VAL A 317 -1.24 -0.09 19.18
CA VAL A 317 -1.15 1.35 18.95
C VAL A 317 -1.74 2.04 20.18
N SER A 318 -0.97 2.86 20.84
CA SER A 318 -1.42 3.64 22.00
C SER A 318 -1.26 5.13 21.73
N ASP A 319 -2.28 5.91 22.08
CA ASP A 319 -2.29 7.36 21.95
C ASP A 319 -3.03 8.01 23.14
N SER A 320 -3.28 9.32 23.05
CA SER A 320 -4.03 10.08 24.08
C SER A 320 -5.51 9.68 24.19
N GLN A 321 -6.07 8.94 23.21
CA GLN A 321 -7.47 8.53 23.19
C GLN A 321 -7.66 7.09 23.67
N GLY A 322 -6.61 6.27 23.69
CA GLY A 322 -6.69 4.88 24.12
C GLY A 322 -5.67 3.95 23.52
N VAL A 323 -6.01 2.68 23.48
CA VAL A 323 -5.17 1.60 22.96
C VAL A 323 -5.97 0.79 21.96
N ALA A 324 -5.48 0.72 20.72
CA ALA A 324 -5.97 -0.15 19.67
C ALA A 324 -5.01 -1.33 19.45
N ASN A 325 -5.53 -2.49 19.10
CA ASN A 325 -4.74 -3.70 18.89
C ASN A 325 -5.17 -4.41 17.61
N ALA A 326 -4.19 -5.01 16.93
CA ALA A 326 -4.42 -5.98 15.88
C ALA A 326 -3.55 -7.22 16.12
N ASN A 327 -4.11 -8.41 15.91
CA ASN A 327 -3.32 -9.63 15.98
C ASN A 327 -2.68 -9.92 14.63
N VAL A 328 -1.44 -10.38 14.67
CA VAL A 328 -0.69 -10.83 13.49
C VAL A 328 -0.55 -12.33 13.56
N LYS A 329 -0.91 -13.01 12.48
CA LYS A 329 -0.79 -14.46 12.34
C LYS A 329 0.09 -14.77 11.15
N GLN A 330 1.25 -15.33 11.42
CA GLN A 330 2.13 -15.84 10.38
C GLN A 330 1.64 -17.21 9.90
N VAL A 331 1.43 -17.34 8.59
CA VAL A 331 0.98 -18.56 7.95
C VAL A 331 2.14 -19.15 7.17
N GLN A 332 2.55 -20.36 7.56
CA GLN A 332 3.54 -21.12 6.82
C GLN A 332 2.84 -21.90 5.70
N GLU A 333 2.92 -21.40 4.48
CA GLU A 333 2.44 -22.10 3.28
C GLU A 333 3.65 -22.62 2.48
N CYS A 334 3.77 -23.95 2.39
CA CYS A 334 4.92 -24.59 1.75
C CYS A 334 4.62 -25.10 0.32
N LYS A 335 3.37 -25.03 -0.13
CA LYS A 335 2.94 -25.60 -1.42
C LYS A 335 2.64 -24.56 -2.49
N PHE A 336 2.09 -23.40 -2.10
CA PHE A 336 1.65 -22.38 -3.02
C PHE A 336 2.33 -21.05 -2.70
N LYS A 337 2.64 -20.27 -3.73
CA LYS A 337 3.14 -18.90 -3.55
C LYS A 337 1.99 -18.01 -3.08
N PRO A 338 2.10 -17.36 -1.92
CA PRO A 338 1.09 -16.39 -1.46
C PRO A 338 1.01 -15.18 -2.40
N HIS A 339 -0.21 -14.68 -2.61
CA HIS A 339 -0.45 -13.45 -3.37
C HIS A 339 -0.93 -12.36 -2.43
N LYS A 340 -0.24 -11.23 -2.42
CA LYS A 340 -0.64 -10.01 -1.71
C LYS A 340 -1.60 -9.20 -2.59
N VAL A 341 -2.71 -8.77 -2.03
CA VAL A 341 -3.65 -7.83 -2.65
C VAL A 341 -3.74 -6.62 -1.75
N THR A 342 -3.42 -5.47 -2.30
CA THR A 342 -3.56 -4.17 -1.63
C THR A 342 -4.85 -3.50 -2.12
N PHE A 343 -5.64 -2.95 -1.20
CA PHE A 343 -6.93 -2.34 -1.50
C PHE A 343 -7.20 -1.15 -0.57
N VAL A 344 -8.14 -0.29 -0.94
CA VAL A 344 -8.58 0.81 -0.08
C VAL A 344 -9.68 0.29 0.85
N ASN A 345 -9.43 0.36 2.15
CA ASN A 345 -10.37 -0.11 3.16
C ASN A 345 -11.46 0.93 3.50
N LYS A 346 -12.37 0.58 4.40
CA LYS A 346 -13.49 1.42 4.87
C LYS A 346 -13.02 2.77 5.45
N ASN A 347 -11.80 2.84 5.97
CA ASN A 347 -11.22 4.07 6.51
C ASN A 347 -10.60 4.97 5.44
N GLY A 348 -10.62 4.56 4.17
CA GLY A 348 -10.05 5.33 3.05
C GLY A 348 -8.53 5.27 2.97
N VAL A 349 -7.92 4.21 3.46
CA VAL A 349 -6.47 3.97 3.45
C VAL A 349 -6.14 2.63 2.83
N LEU A 350 -4.91 2.47 2.37
CA LEU A 350 -4.42 1.22 1.81
C LEU A 350 -4.29 0.15 2.92
N ASP A 351 -4.72 -1.05 2.61
CA ASP A 351 -4.67 -2.22 3.47
C ASP A 351 -4.26 -3.45 2.65
N ASP A 352 -3.57 -4.38 3.29
CA ASP A 352 -3.03 -5.56 2.65
C ASP A 352 -3.77 -6.84 3.07
N MET A 353 -4.02 -7.73 2.10
CA MET A 353 -4.57 -9.04 2.35
C MET A 353 -3.83 -10.11 1.54
N TYR A 354 -3.47 -11.22 2.18
CA TYR A 354 -2.80 -12.33 1.55
C TYR A 354 -3.74 -13.50 1.23
N PHE A 355 -3.53 -14.09 0.05
CA PHE A 355 -4.19 -15.29 -0.43
C PHE A 355 -3.18 -16.43 -0.51
N PHE A 356 -3.34 -17.45 0.34
CA PHE A 356 -2.32 -18.47 0.60
C PHE A 356 -2.47 -19.74 -0.24
N LYS A 357 -3.62 -19.94 -0.87
CA LYS A 357 -3.89 -21.18 -1.60
C LYS A 357 -3.72 -21.01 -3.10
N LYS A 358 -3.89 -22.10 -3.83
CA LYS A 358 -3.69 -22.16 -5.27
C LYS A 358 -4.44 -21.04 -5.99
N SER A 359 -3.72 -20.24 -6.76
CA SER A 359 -4.30 -19.34 -7.77
C SER A 359 -4.63 -20.09 -9.05
N THR A 360 -5.55 -19.58 -9.82
CA THR A 360 -5.90 -20.10 -11.14
C THR A 360 -6.05 -18.95 -12.12
N ASP A 361 -5.22 -18.96 -13.14
CA ASP A 361 -5.28 -17.99 -14.22
C ASP A 361 -6.19 -18.51 -15.32
N SER A 362 -7.04 -17.64 -15.85
CA SER A 362 -7.89 -17.92 -16.99
C SER A 362 -7.90 -16.75 -17.95
N MET A 363 -8.03 -17.04 -19.23
CA MET A 363 -8.12 -16.04 -20.27
C MET A 363 -9.32 -16.33 -21.16
N THR A 364 -10.19 -15.34 -21.31
CA THR A 364 -11.30 -15.40 -22.25
C THR A 364 -10.99 -14.51 -23.44
N THR A 365 -11.00 -15.08 -24.63
CA THR A 365 -10.78 -14.32 -25.87
C THR A 365 -12.09 -14.19 -26.66
N LYS A 366 -12.34 -12.98 -27.16
CA LYS A 366 -13.38 -12.71 -28.15
C LYS A 366 -12.70 -12.32 -29.44
N ARG A 367 -13.21 -12.83 -30.56
CA ARG A 367 -12.68 -12.53 -31.89
C ARG A 367 -13.82 -12.45 -32.89
N GLU A 368 -13.68 -11.58 -33.84
CA GLU A 368 -14.55 -11.46 -34.99
C GLU A 368 -13.84 -12.05 -36.18
N SER A 369 -14.60 -12.57 -37.14
CA SER A 369 -14.02 -13.16 -38.36
C SER A 369 -14.81 -12.75 -39.57
N TYR A 370 -14.13 -12.60 -40.69
CA TYR A 370 -14.73 -12.32 -41.98
C TYR A 370 -14.16 -13.26 -43.04
N ASN A 371 -14.93 -13.46 -44.13
CA ASN A 371 -14.46 -14.18 -45.28
C ASN A 371 -13.73 -13.20 -46.22
N ALA A 372 -12.41 -13.38 -46.34
CA ALA A 372 -11.60 -12.63 -47.28
C ALA A 372 -11.69 -13.25 -48.68
N ASN A 373 -11.58 -12.43 -49.70
CA ASN A 373 -11.42 -12.93 -51.05
C ASN A 373 -10.05 -13.61 -51.20
N THR A 374 -10.05 -14.88 -51.56
CA THR A 374 -8.84 -15.68 -51.77
C THR A 374 -8.45 -15.78 -53.25
N ILE A 375 -9.34 -15.36 -54.18
CA ILE A 375 -9.09 -15.34 -55.60
C ILE A 375 -8.28 -14.10 -55.97
N LYS A 376 -7.13 -14.30 -56.61
CA LYS A 376 -6.28 -13.23 -57.11
C LYS A 376 -6.81 -12.62 -58.39
N ALA A 377 -6.25 -11.48 -58.81
CA ALA A 377 -6.64 -10.79 -60.04
C ALA A 377 -6.42 -11.62 -61.35
N ASP A 378 -5.54 -12.60 -61.27
CA ASP A 378 -5.25 -13.54 -62.36
C ASP A 378 -6.17 -14.80 -62.39
N ASN A 379 -7.23 -14.78 -61.58
CA ASN A 379 -8.17 -15.90 -61.37
C ASN A 379 -7.54 -17.13 -60.71
N THR A 380 -6.35 -17.04 -60.17
CA THR A 380 -5.71 -18.12 -59.39
C THR A 380 -6.01 -18.01 -57.92
N TYR A 381 -5.87 -19.11 -57.18
CA TYR A 381 -5.96 -19.12 -55.72
C TYR A 381 -4.89 -20.04 -55.14
N SER A 382 -4.51 -19.79 -53.89
CA SER A 382 -3.60 -20.64 -53.14
C SER A 382 -4.38 -21.65 -52.32
N ILE A 383 -4.07 -22.94 -52.49
CA ILE A 383 -4.66 -24.04 -51.72
C ILE A 383 -4.29 -23.98 -50.21
N ASN A 384 -3.24 -23.22 -49.85
CA ASN A 384 -2.77 -23.05 -48.47
C ASN A 384 -3.31 -21.77 -47.82
N GLN A 385 -4.18 -21.02 -48.50
CA GLN A 385 -4.75 -19.78 -47.98
C GLN A 385 -6.20 -20.00 -47.54
N HIS A 386 -6.44 -19.81 -46.22
CA HIS A 386 -7.79 -19.82 -45.67
C HIS A 386 -8.53 -18.54 -46.04
N ASN A 387 -9.80 -18.66 -46.41
CA ASN A 387 -10.68 -17.53 -46.71
C ASN A 387 -11.17 -16.84 -45.40
N LYS A 388 -11.23 -17.56 -44.28
CA LYS A 388 -11.64 -16.99 -43.01
C LYS A 388 -10.45 -16.29 -42.33
N ARG A 389 -10.60 -15.00 -42.06
CA ARG A 389 -9.62 -14.21 -41.33
C ARG A 389 -10.23 -13.67 -40.04
N GLU A 390 -9.46 -13.70 -38.99
CA GLU A 390 -9.85 -13.17 -37.70
C GLU A 390 -9.34 -11.73 -37.54
N PHE A 391 -10.14 -10.88 -36.88
CA PHE A 391 -9.84 -9.50 -36.57
C PHE A 391 -10.51 -9.12 -35.25
N ASN A 392 -10.24 -7.93 -34.74
CA ASN A 392 -10.81 -7.38 -33.50
C ASN A 392 -10.69 -8.40 -32.34
N ILE A 393 -9.47 -8.91 -32.13
CA ILE A 393 -9.20 -9.88 -31.08
C ILE A 393 -9.03 -9.12 -29.75
N THR A 394 -9.92 -9.38 -28.80
CA THR A 394 -9.84 -8.87 -27.44
C THR A 394 -9.69 -10.03 -26.46
N ALA A 395 -8.93 -9.83 -25.39
CA ALA A 395 -8.72 -10.84 -24.36
C ALA A 395 -8.89 -10.22 -22.98
N ASN A 396 -9.61 -10.92 -22.10
CA ASN A 396 -9.70 -10.59 -20.68
C ASN A 396 -9.00 -11.69 -19.88
N SER A 397 -8.00 -11.31 -19.10
CA SER A 397 -7.34 -12.19 -18.13
C SER A 397 -8.02 -12.07 -16.78
N MET A 398 -8.19 -13.19 -16.11
CA MET A 398 -8.77 -13.28 -14.77
C MET A 398 -7.89 -14.16 -13.90
N VAL A 399 -7.57 -13.69 -12.70
CA VAL A 399 -6.89 -14.47 -11.67
C VAL A 399 -7.88 -14.79 -10.56
N LYS A 400 -8.10 -16.07 -10.28
CA LYS A 400 -8.89 -16.52 -9.16
C LYS A 400 -7.94 -16.82 -8.00
N LEU A 401 -8.10 -16.09 -6.90
CA LEU A 401 -7.33 -16.25 -5.67
C LEU A 401 -8.14 -17.02 -4.63
N SER A 402 -7.44 -17.73 -3.74
CA SER A 402 -8.05 -18.45 -2.62
C SER A 402 -7.25 -18.20 -1.34
N SER A 403 -7.92 -17.69 -0.31
CA SER A 403 -7.34 -17.49 1.02
C SER A 403 -7.20 -18.80 1.82
N GLY A 404 -7.95 -19.84 1.44
CA GLY A 404 -8.22 -20.99 2.30
C GLY A 404 -9.29 -20.68 3.35
N TYR A 405 -9.31 -21.48 4.43
CA TYR A 405 -10.21 -21.24 5.56
C TYR A 405 -9.63 -20.17 6.47
N LEU A 406 -10.38 -19.11 6.69
CA LEU A 406 -10.10 -18.03 7.63
C LEU A 406 -11.21 -17.96 8.68
N ASN A 407 -10.96 -17.28 9.79
CA ASN A 407 -11.94 -17.06 10.84
C ASN A 407 -13.04 -16.08 10.36
N GLU A 408 -14.22 -16.15 10.99
CA GLU A 408 -15.34 -15.22 10.71
C GLU A 408 -14.94 -13.75 10.93
N SER A 409 -14.01 -13.48 11.84
CA SER A 409 -13.44 -12.13 12.04
C SER A 409 -12.81 -11.53 10.80
N SER A 410 -12.47 -12.33 9.79
CA SER A 410 -11.92 -11.87 8.51
C SER A 410 -13.02 -11.46 7.51
N ASN A 411 -14.29 -11.72 7.80
CA ASN A 411 -15.40 -11.42 6.88
C ASN A 411 -15.49 -9.92 6.59
N GLU A 412 -15.25 -9.09 7.60
CA GLU A 412 -15.28 -7.64 7.45
C GLU A 412 -14.18 -7.17 6.47
N LYS A 413 -12.98 -7.73 6.56
CA LYS A 413 -11.87 -7.44 5.64
C LYS A 413 -12.18 -7.85 4.20
N PHE A 414 -12.81 -9.01 3.99
CA PHE A 414 -13.29 -9.44 2.67
C PHE A 414 -14.38 -8.51 2.12
N LYS A 415 -15.34 -8.09 2.97
CA LYS A 415 -16.37 -7.15 2.58
C LYS A 415 -15.77 -5.83 2.10
N GLN A 416 -14.76 -5.33 2.82
CA GLN A 416 -14.06 -4.10 2.45
C GLN A 416 -13.25 -4.27 1.16
N LEU A 417 -12.56 -5.39 0.97
CA LEU A 417 -11.86 -5.70 -0.28
C LEU A 417 -12.82 -5.70 -1.48
N LEU A 418 -14.00 -6.35 -1.35
CA LEU A 418 -14.99 -6.42 -2.44
C LEU A 418 -15.67 -5.08 -2.73
N LEU A 419 -15.71 -4.16 -1.76
CA LEU A 419 -16.25 -2.81 -1.90
C LEU A 419 -15.20 -1.76 -2.24
N SER A 420 -13.93 -2.13 -2.31
CA SER A 420 -12.87 -1.25 -2.76
C SER A 420 -13.11 -0.84 -4.21
N CYS A 421 -12.94 0.45 -4.50
CA CYS A 421 -13.18 1.01 -5.85
C CYS A 421 -11.93 1.06 -6.73
N ASN A 422 -10.77 0.64 -6.22
CA ASN A 422 -9.49 0.68 -6.93
C ASN A 422 -8.91 -0.71 -7.05
#